data_e943eab542a384df7c78022ee99cc973
#
_entry.id   e943eab542a384df7c78022ee99cc973
#
_cell.length_a   1.000
_cell.length_b   1.000
_cell.length_c   1.000
_cell.angle_alpha   90.00
_cell.angle_beta   90.00
_cell.angle_gamma   90.00
#
_symmetry.space_group_name_H-M   'P 1'
#
loop_
_entity.id
_entity.type
_entity.pdbx_description
1 polymer ?
#
loop_
_entity_poly.entity_id
_entity_poly.type
_entity_poly.pdbx_seq_one_letter_code
_entity_poly.pdbx_strand_id
1 'polypeptide(L)'
;AREAMASRARTAQTPGGTGALRVAGDFLHTMFPQATLWLSQPTWPNHPGVFAAAHVPVDTYPYFDADSNSLDFSGMIDKLKSLPAGDVVLLHGCCHNPTGVDPSPDDWLRVADIVGERALLPLVDFAYQGFGSGLDEDAAGLRALCRPGTELLVASSFSKNFSLYRERVGALTVVTGDEETAAVVLSRLNRGVRSSYSNPPSHGAAVVTTILDDDLLRTGWHHELAAMRDRIRSLRTLFAKTMAATGAAGDFDFITRQQGMFSFSGLS
;
A
#
# COMPACT_ATOMS: atom_id res chain seq x y z
N ALA A 1 -2.86 -20.03 -11.20
CA ALA A 1 -3.21 -18.79 -10.48
C ALA A 1 -2.60 -17.55 -11.15
N ARG A 2 -1.27 -17.49 -11.43
CA ARG A 2 -0.62 -16.34 -12.07
C ARG A 2 -1.22 -15.98 -13.44
N GLU A 3 -1.42 -16.96 -14.31
CA GLU A 3 -1.99 -16.75 -15.65
C GLU A 3 -3.43 -16.23 -15.59
N ALA A 4 -4.25 -16.80 -14.70
CA ALA A 4 -5.63 -16.36 -14.53
C ALA A 4 -5.76 -14.94 -13.96
N MET A 5 -4.77 -14.47 -13.18
CA MET A 5 -4.69 -13.10 -12.73
C MET A 5 -4.18 -12.16 -13.82
N ALA A 6 -3.20 -12.60 -14.63
CA ALA A 6 -2.60 -11.78 -15.68
C ALA A 6 -3.63 -11.34 -16.74
N SER A 7 -4.58 -12.20 -17.12
CA SER A 7 -5.63 -11.85 -18.06
C SER A 7 -6.60 -10.78 -17.53
N ARG A 8 -6.84 -10.75 -16.22
CA ARG A 8 -7.77 -9.84 -15.53
C ARG A 8 -7.13 -8.56 -14.99
N ALA A 9 -5.80 -8.46 -15.02
CA ALA A 9 -5.07 -7.31 -14.52
C ALA A 9 -4.71 -6.33 -15.65
N ARG A 10 -4.86 -5.05 -15.39
CA ARG A 10 -4.40 -3.96 -16.28
C ARG A 10 -3.70 -2.91 -15.46
N THR A 11 -2.62 -2.37 -16.02
CA THR A 11 -1.77 -1.40 -15.31
C THR A 11 -1.61 -0.13 -16.13
N ALA A 12 -1.78 1.01 -15.47
CA ALA A 12 -1.46 2.32 -15.99
C ALA A 12 -0.27 2.91 -15.22
N GLN A 13 0.73 3.41 -15.93
CA GLN A 13 1.82 4.15 -15.30
C GLN A 13 1.32 5.49 -14.77
N THR A 14 1.82 5.88 -13.60
CA THR A 14 1.41 7.11 -12.91
C THR A 14 2.62 7.90 -12.39
N PRO A 15 2.47 9.23 -12.15
CA PRO A 15 3.53 10.02 -11.55
C PRO A 15 3.68 9.72 -10.04
N GLY A 16 4.29 8.58 -9.74
CA GLY A 16 4.48 8.04 -8.39
C GLY A 16 3.22 7.42 -7.79
N GLY A 17 3.32 6.89 -6.57
CA GLY A 17 2.19 6.31 -5.84
C GLY A 17 1.08 7.33 -5.57
N THR A 18 1.41 8.59 -5.28
CA THR A 18 0.42 9.66 -5.12
C THR A 18 -0.42 9.85 -6.38
N GLY A 19 0.21 9.79 -7.55
CA GLY A 19 -0.50 9.81 -8.83
C GLY A 19 -1.41 8.60 -9.01
N ALA A 20 -0.97 7.40 -8.58
CA ALA A 20 -1.79 6.20 -8.62
C ALA A 20 -3.04 6.32 -7.73
N LEU A 21 -2.87 6.80 -6.49
CA LEU A 21 -3.99 7.05 -5.58
C LEU A 21 -4.95 8.11 -6.12
N ARG A 22 -4.42 9.18 -6.74
CA ARG A 22 -5.26 10.22 -7.36
C ARG A 22 -6.06 9.67 -8.53
N VAL A 23 -5.45 8.93 -9.44
CA VAL A 23 -6.14 8.29 -10.57
C VAL A 23 -7.19 7.28 -10.07
N ALA A 24 -6.86 6.52 -9.02
CA ALA A 24 -7.84 5.64 -8.37
C ALA A 24 -9.01 6.45 -7.80
N GLY A 25 -8.75 7.56 -7.11
CA GLY A 25 -9.79 8.44 -6.57
C GLY A 25 -10.71 9.01 -7.65
N ASP A 26 -10.16 9.57 -8.73
CA ASP A 26 -10.93 10.09 -9.86
C ASP A 26 -11.80 8.98 -10.53
N PHE A 27 -11.25 7.77 -10.62
CA PHE A 27 -11.99 6.60 -11.11
C PHE A 27 -13.13 6.21 -10.16
N LEU A 28 -12.86 6.12 -8.85
CA LEU A 28 -13.86 5.79 -7.84
C LEU A 28 -14.99 6.82 -7.81
N HIS A 29 -14.67 8.11 -7.81
CA HIS A 29 -15.67 9.17 -7.85
C HIS A 29 -16.58 9.06 -9.08
N THR A 30 -16.02 8.71 -10.24
CA THR A 30 -16.77 8.63 -11.49
C THR A 30 -17.64 7.37 -11.58
N MET A 31 -17.09 6.24 -11.13
CA MET A 31 -17.73 4.92 -11.35
C MET A 31 -18.56 4.46 -10.14
N PHE A 32 -18.20 4.92 -8.94
CA PHE A 32 -18.81 4.53 -7.66
C PHE A 32 -19.13 5.75 -6.79
N PRO A 33 -19.95 6.72 -7.27
CA PRO A 33 -20.15 8.02 -6.62
C PRO A 33 -20.80 7.94 -5.23
N GLN A 34 -21.36 6.79 -4.86
CA GLN A 34 -21.98 6.56 -3.55
C GLN A 34 -21.05 5.84 -2.58
N ALA A 35 -19.91 5.33 -3.05
CA ALA A 35 -18.98 4.60 -2.21
C ALA A 35 -18.21 5.54 -1.26
N THR A 36 -18.05 5.13 -0.02
CA THR A 36 -17.13 5.75 0.94
C THR A 36 -15.79 5.02 0.90
N LEU A 37 -14.71 5.78 0.93
CA LEU A 37 -13.36 5.23 1.06
C LEU A 37 -12.93 5.27 2.53
N TRP A 38 -12.59 4.10 3.08
CA TRP A 38 -12.23 3.91 4.46
C TRP A 38 -10.72 3.86 4.62
N LEU A 39 -10.17 4.75 5.46
CA LEU A 39 -8.74 4.87 5.76
C LEU A 39 -8.43 4.30 7.14
N SER A 40 -7.24 3.73 7.32
CA SER A 40 -6.74 3.37 8.66
C SER A 40 -6.59 4.61 9.55
N GLN A 41 -6.79 4.46 10.86
CA GLN A 41 -6.51 5.52 11.83
C GLN A 41 -5.42 5.08 12.81
N PRO A 42 -4.22 5.73 12.75
CA PRO A 42 -3.80 6.77 11.82
C PRO A 42 -3.57 6.22 10.40
N THR A 43 -3.35 7.13 9.45
CA THR A 43 -2.96 6.82 8.06
C THR A 43 -1.88 7.80 7.58
N TRP A 44 -1.32 7.59 6.39
CA TRP A 44 -0.45 8.58 5.76
C TRP A 44 -1.16 9.93 5.67
N PRO A 45 -0.58 11.02 6.22
CA PRO A 45 -1.29 12.31 6.35
C PRO A 45 -1.82 12.90 5.05
N ASN A 46 -1.29 12.49 3.91
CA ASN A 46 -1.75 12.99 2.61
C ASN A 46 -2.92 12.17 2.00
N HIS A 47 -3.28 11.01 2.54
CA HIS A 47 -4.43 10.24 2.03
C HIS A 47 -5.72 11.07 2.01
N PRO A 48 -6.13 11.72 3.11
CA PRO A 48 -7.35 12.54 3.10
C PRO A 48 -7.29 13.65 2.04
N GLY A 49 -6.14 14.30 1.86
CA GLY A 49 -5.97 15.36 0.87
C GLY A 49 -6.07 14.88 -0.58
N VAL A 50 -5.50 13.71 -0.88
CA VAL A 50 -5.57 13.10 -2.22
C VAL A 50 -7.01 12.77 -2.59
N PHE A 51 -7.76 12.13 -1.69
CA PHE A 51 -9.13 11.69 -1.97
C PHE A 51 -10.14 12.85 -1.88
N ALA A 52 -9.93 13.81 -1.00
CA ALA A 52 -10.71 15.04 -1.01
C ALA A 52 -10.58 15.80 -2.34
N ALA A 53 -9.35 15.91 -2.88
CA ALA A 53 -9.12 16.50 -4.19
C ALA A 53 -9.74 15.70 -5.36
N ALA A 54 -10.00 14.41 -5.17
CA ALA A 54 -10.71 13.54 -6.11
C ALA A 54 -12.23 13.51 -5.84
N HIS A 55 -12.74 14.29 -4.87
CA HIS A 55 -14.15 14.32 -4.47
C HIS A 55 -14.70 12.95 -3.99
N VAL A 56 -13.87 12.11 -3.42
CA VAL A 56 -14.27 10.82 -2.84
C VAL A 56 -14.60 11.04 -1.35
N PRO A 57 -15.79 10.64 -0.88
CA PRO A 57 -16.09 10.65 0.56
C PRO A 57 -15.13 9.74 1.33
N VAL A 58 -14.61 10.23 2.46
CA VAL A 58 -13.62 9.52 3.27
C VAL A 58 -14.12 9.39 4.70
N ASP A 59 -13.93 8.20 5.30
CA ASP A 59 -14.10 7.92 6.72
C ASP A 59 -12.99 7.00 7.21
N THR A 60 -12.97 6.60 8.47
CA THR A 60 -11.85 5.87 9.07
C THR A 60 -12.28 4.55 9.73
N TYR A 61 -11.30 3.63 9.83
CA TYR A 61 -11.41 2.42 10.63
C TYR A 61 -10.26 2.35 11.66
N PRO A 62 -10.50 1.76 12.85
CA PRO A 62 -9.45 1.55 13.86
C PRO A 62 -8.30 0.73 13.30
N TYR A 63 -7.07 1.10 13.65
CA TYR A 63 -5.88 0.38 13.17
C TYR A 63 -4.79 0.24 14.22
N PHE A 64 -4.53 1.27 15.01
CA PHE A 64 -3.43 1.29 15.96
C PHE A 64 -3.90 1.55 17.37
N ASP A 65 -3.48 0.70 18.28
CA ASP A 65 -3.64 0.87 19.72
C ASP A 65 -2.38 1.50 20.31
N ALA A 66 -2.53 2.74 20.79
CA ALA A 66 -1.43 3.52 21.35
C ALA A 66 -0.97 3.01 22.74
N ASP A 67 -1.86 2.33 23.49
CA ASP A 67 -1.53 1.83 24.83
C ASP A 67 -0.61 0.61 24.75
N SER A 68 -0.86 -0.29 23.80
CA SER A 68 -0.05 -1.48 23.55
C SER A 68 1.03 -1.30 22.48
N ASN A 69 1.03 -0.17 21.76
CA ASN A 69 1.87 0.07 20.59
C ASN A 69 1.79 -1.05 19.55
N SER A 70 0.57 -1.50 19.27
CA SER A 70 0.30 -2.63 18.39
C SER A 70 -0.89 -2.38 17.45
N LEU A 71 -1.17 -3.35 16.58
CA LEU A 71 -2.36 -3.34 15.73
C LEU A 71 -3.62 -3.54 16.58
N ASP A 72 -4.60 -2.64 16.48
CA ASP A 72 -5.97 -2.90 16.93
C ASP A 72 -6.72 -3.75 15.92
N PHE A 73 -6.31 -5.02 15.83
CA PHE A 73 -6.88 -5.95 14.87
C PHE A 73 -8.36 -6.22 15.12
N SER A 74 -8.77 -6.27 16.38
CA SER A 74 -10.19 -6.49 16.75
C SER A 74 -11.06 -5.34 16.26
N GLY A 75 -10.69 -4.11 16.60
CA GLY A 75 -11.42 -2.91 16.16
C GLY A 75 -11.45 -2.76 14.64
N MET A 76 -10.32 -3.05 13.95
CA MET A 76 -10.26 -3.08 12.50
C MET A 76 -11.27 -4.06 11.91
N ILE A 77 -11.26 -5.31 12.35
CA ILE A 77 -12.13 -6.38 11.84
C ILE A 77 -13.60 -6.09 12.10
N ASP A 78 -13.96 -5.64 13.31
CA ASP A 78 -15.34 -5.32 13.65
C ASP A 78 -15.87 -4.16 12.80
N LYS A 79 -15.03 -3.16 12.55
CA LYS A 79 -15.39 -2.06 11.63
C LYS A 79 -15.58 -2.56 10.21
N LEU A 80 -14.62 -3.32 9.66
CA LEU A 80 -14.71 -3.84 8.28
C LEU A 80 -15.98 -4.69 8.07
N LYS A 81 -16.37 -5.50 9.04
CA LYS A 81 -17.61 -6.27 9.00
C LYS A 81 -18.89 -5.40 8.96
N SER A 82 -18.83 -4.19 9.49
CA SER A 82 -19.96 -3.28 9.54
C SER A 82 -20.13 -2.43 8.28
N LEU A 83 -19.14 -2.41 7.39
CA LEU A 83 -19.15 -1.54 6.21
C LEU A 83 -20.20 -1.96 5.18
N PRO A 84 -20.82 -1.00 4.48
CA PRO A 84 -21.71 -1.28 3.36
C PRO A 84 -20.98 -2.02 2.21
N ALA A 85 -21.69 -2.91 1.54
CA ALA A 85 -21.19 -3.53 0.32
C ALA A 85 -20.93 -2.47 -0.76
N GLY A 86 -19.83 -2.60 -1.49
CA GLY A 86 -19.41 -1.65 -2.51
C GLY A 86 -18.56 -0.48 -2.00
N ASP A 87 -18.43 -0.31 -0.68
CA ASP A 87 -17.48 0.66 -0.13
C ASP A 87 -16.03 0.23 -0.40
N VAL A 88 -15.14 1.21 -0.39
CA VAL A 88 -13.71 1.01 -0.68
C VAL A 88 -12.92 1.01 0.62
N VAL A 89 -12.04 0.03 0.82
CA VAL A 89 -11.12 0.02 1.94
C VAL A 89 -9.69 0.21 1.47
N LEU A 90 -9.02 1.27 1.93
CA LEU A 90 -7.60 1.48 1.66
C LEU A 90 -6.78 0.71 2.70
N LEU A 91 -5.94 -0.17 2.21
CA LEU A 91 -5.05 -1.00 3.00
C LEU A 91 -3.61 -0.67 2.64
N HIS A 92 -2.76 -0.42 3.65
CA HIS A 92 -1.32 -0.35 3.41
C HIS A 92 -0.81 -1.77 3.17
N GLY A 93 -0.22 -2.04 2.02
CA GLY A 93 0.19 -3.39 1.63
C GLY A 93 1.31 -3.97 2.48
N CYS A 94 2.18 -3.08 3.02
CA CYS A 94 3.22 -3.38 4.00
C CYS A 94 3.78 -2.07 4.57
N CYS A 95 4.50 -2.17 5.70
CA CYS A 95 5.23 -1.05 6.30
C CYS A 95 4.33 0.16 6.56
N HIS A 96 3.26 -0.05 7.30
CA HIS A 96 2.21 0.93 7.53
C HIS A 96 2.76 2.30 7.95
N ASN A 97 2.39 3.32 7.25
CA ASN A 97 2.77 4.70 7.53
C ASN A 97 1.60 5.43 8.25
N PRO A 98 1.78 5.89 9.52
CA PRO A 98 3.07 6.15 10.18
C PRO A 98 3.53 5.10 11.21
N THR A 99 2.75 4.06 11.51
CA THR A 99 2.96 3.24 12.70
C THR A 99 4.10 2.22 12.58
N GLY A 100 4.43 1.77 11.38
CA GLY A 100 5.34 0.65 11.16
C GLY A 100 4.80 -0.70 11.65
N VAL A 101 3.53 -0.77 12.04
CA VAL A 101 2.87 -2.00 12.52
C VAL A 101 2.01 -2.57 11.41
N ASP A 102 2.27 -3.81 11.02
CA ASP A 102 1.58 -4.50 9.94
C ASP A 102 0.78 -5.71 10.47
N PRO A 103 -0.34 -6.06 9.81
CA PRO A 103 -1.03 -7.32 10.07
C PRO A 103 -0.13 -8.52 9.80
N SER A 104 -0.26 -9.57 10.60
CA SER A 104 0.41 -10.85 10.36
C SER A 104 -0.14 -11.54 9.08
N PRO A 105 0.55 -12.56 8.55
CA PRO A 105 0.02 -13.33 7.42
C PRO A 105 -1.37 -13.93 7.68
N ASP A 106 -1.64 -14.39 8.91
CA ASP A 106 -2.94 -14.94 9.30
C ASP A 106 -4.01 -13.84 9.39
N ASP A 107 -3.64 -12.65 9.89
CA ASP A 107 -4.51 -11.49 9.89
C ASP A 107 -4.90 -11.07 8.48
N TRP A 108 -3.96 -11.09 7.54
CA TRP A 108 -4.23 -10.80 6.13
C TRP A 108 -5.22 -11.78 5.49
N LEU A 109 -5.15 -13.08 5.86
CA LEU A 109 -6.15 -14.06 5.40
C LEU A 109 -7.55 -13.71 5.92
N ARG A 110 -7.67 -13.31 7.19
CA ARG A 110 -8.95 -12.88 7.77
C ARG A 110 -9.48 -11.59 7.14
N VAL A 111 -8.61 -10.60 6.89
CA VAL A 111 -8.99 -9.37 6.16
C VAL A 111 -9.54 -9.73 4.79
N ALA A 112 -8.85 -10.62 4.05
CA ALA A 112 -9.29 -11.05 2.73
C ALA A 112 -10.65 -11.80 2.75
N ASP A 113 -10.91 -12.60 3.80
CA ASP A 113 -12.21 -13.24 4.00
C ASP A 113 -13.31 -12.18 4.14
N ILE A 114 -13.13 -11.21 5.03
CA ILE A 114 -14.11 -10.16 5.31
C ILE A 114 -14.34 -9.25 4.09
N VAL A 115 -13.26 -8.88 3.39
CA VAL A 115 -13.36 -8.10 2.14
C VAL A 115 -14.26 -8.83 1.13
N GLY A 116 -14.09 -10.14 0.99
CA GLY A 116 -14.95 -10.95 0.10
C GLY A 116 -16.37 -11.09 0.63
N GLU A 117 -16.57 -11.43 1.90
CA GLU A 117 -17.89 -11.61 2.54
C GLU A 117 -18.72 -10.33 2.51
N ARG A 118 -18.09 -9.18 2.66
CA ARG A 118 -18.76 -7.87 2.68
C ARG A 118 -18.84 -7.21 1.31
N ALA A 119 -18.30 -7.85 0.27
CA ALA A 119 -18.20 -7.27 -1.07
C ALA A 119 -17.59 -5.86 -1.07
N LEU A 120 -16.50 -5.67 -0.32
CA LEU A 120 -15.72 -4.44 -0.28
C LEU A 120 -14.73 -4.41 -1.45
N LEU A 121 -14.41 -3.22 -1.95
CA LEU A 121 -13.36 -3.03 -2.96
C LEU A 121 -12.05 -2.63 -2.26
N PRO A 122 -11.03 -3.50 -2.18
CA PRO A 122 -9.75 -3.13 -1.61
C PRO A 122 -8.94 -2.25 -2.57
N LEU A 123 -8.41 -1.14 -2.03
CA LEU A 123 -7.38 -0.31 -2.64
C LEU A 123 -6.10 -0.48 -1.82
N VAL A 124 -5.11 -1.16 -2.37
CA VAL A 124 -3.85 -1.43 -1.69
C VAL A 124 -2.84 -0.33 -2.03
N ASP A 125 -2.42 0.45 -1.02
CA ASP A 125 -1.27 1.36 -1.16
C ASP A 125 0.03 0.58 -0.90
N PHE A 126 0.85 0.45 -1.93
CA PHE A 126 2.03 -0.40 -1.94
C PHE A 126 3.30 0.42 -2.21
N ALA A 127 3.64 1.28 -1.24
CA ALA A 127 4.71 2.27 -1.36
C ALA A 127 6.07 1.79 -0.80
N TYR A 128 6.10 0.73 0.00
CA TYR A 128 7.28 0.34 0.79
C TYR A 128 7.72 -1.11 0.59
N GLN A 129 7.32 -1.76 -0.49
CA GLN A 129 7.70 -3.14 -0.78
C GLN A 129 9.22 -3.33 -0.76
N GLY A 130 9.69 -4.31 0.01
CA GLY A 130 11.09 -4.62 0.22
C GLY A 130 11.70 -4.03 1.50
N PHE A 131 10.98 -3.11 2.18
CA PHE A 131 11.46 -2.50 3.44
C PHE A 131 10.95 -3.19 4.72
N GLY A 132 10.00 -4.10 4.61
CA GLY A 132 9.52 -4.92 5.72
C GLY A 132 10.40 -6.14 5.95
N SER A 133 10.01 -7.28 5.43
CA SER A 133 10.75 -8.54 5.55
C SER A 133 11.46 -8.97 4.27
N GLY A 134 10.98 -8.54 3.12
CA GLY A 134 11.52 -8.84 1.80
C GLY A 134 10.51 -8.50 0.71
N LEU A 135 10.93 -8.53 -0.55
CA LEU A 135 10.04 -8.22 -1.67
C LEU A 135 8.85 -9.18 -1.75
N ASP A 136 9.11 -10.46 -1.52
CA ASP A 136 8.09 -11.49 -1.59
C ASP A 136 7.24 -11.55 -0.32
N GLU A 137 7.84 -11.43 0.84
CA GLU A 137 7.18 -11.45 2.14
C GLU A 137 6.23 -10.26 2.28
N ASP A 138 6.68 -9.07 1.89
CA ASP A 138 5.90 -7.84 1.97
C ASP A 138 4.67 -7.85 1.06
N ALA A 139 4.65 -8.72 0.04
CA ALA A 139 3.49 -8.90 -0.82
C ALA A 139 2.48 -9.96 -0.30
N ALA A 140 2.67 -10.51 0.90
CA ALA A 140 1.79 -11.55 1.44
C ALA A 140 0.34 -11.05 1.56
N GLY A 141 0.12 -9.84 2.07
CA GLY A 141 -1.21 -9.24 2.19
C GLY A 141 -1.90 -9.05 0.83
N LEU A 142 -1.17 -8.50 -0.14
CA LEU A 142 -1.70 -8.37 -1.51
C LEU A 142 -2.06 -9.73 -2.11
N ARG A 143 -1.22 -10.76 -1.91
CA ARG A 143 -1.50 -12.11 -2.41
C ARG A 143 -2.72 -12.74 -1.74
N ALA A 144 -2.94 -12.49 -0.45
CA ALA A 144 -4.12 -12.97 0.27
C ALA A 144 -5.42 -12.37 -0.31
N LEU A 145 -5.38 -11.12 -0.77
CA LEU A 145 -6.50 -10.46 -1.45
C LEU A 145 -6.72 -10.94 -2.88
N CYS A 146 -5.68 -11.45 -3.56
CA CYS A 146 -5.74 -11.93 -4.95
C CYS A 146 -6.38 -13.32 -5.07
N ARG A 147 -7.68 -13.40 -4.81
CA ARG A 147 -8.47 -14.64 -4.90
C ARG A 147 -9.24 -14.74 -6.22
N PRO A 148 -9.70 -15.93 -6.62
CA PRO A 148 -10.63 -16.06 -7.74
C PRO A 148 -11.87 -15.18 -7.54
N GLY A 149 -12.23 -14.38 -8.51
CA GLY A 149 -13.39 -13.50 -8.46
C GLY A 149 -13.21 -12.20 -7.66
N THR A 150 -12.12 -12.02 -6.92
CA THR A 150 -11.86 -10.75 -6.20
C THR A 150 -11.43 -9.67 -7.17
N GLU A 151 -12.03 -8.49 -7.02
CA GLU A 151 -11.63 -7.26 -7.69
C GLU A 151 -10.83 -6.40 -6.73
N LEU A 152 -9.79 -5.73 -7.21
CA LEU A 152 -8.97 -4.85 -6.37
C LEU A 152 -8.19 -3.82 -7.18
N LEU A 153 -7.77 -2.75 -6.50
CA LEU A 153 -6.88 -1.72 -6.99
C LEU A 153 -5.55 -1.78 -6.24
N VAL A 154 -4.44 -1.59 -6.93
CA VAL A 154 -3.10 -1.53 -6.32
C VAL A 154 -2.40 -0.27 -6.77
N ALA A 155 -2.10 0.63 -5.84
CA ALA A 155 -1.31 1.83 -6.06
C ALA A 155 0.15 1.55 -5.70
N SER A 156 0.98 1.22 -6.67
CA SER A 156 2.40 0.92 -6.49
C SER A 156 3.25 2.16 -6.63
N SER A 157 4.29 2.28 -5.79
CA SER A 157 5.28 3.35 -5.87
C SER A 157 6.70 2.79 -5.91
N PHE A 158 7.51 3.33 -6.80
CA PHE A 158 8.94 3.01 -6.92
C PHE A 158 9.83 4.11 -6.33
N SER A 159 9.23 5.08 -5.65
CA SER A 159 9.96 6.22 -5.07
C SER A 159 10.97 5.80 -4.03
N LYS A 160 10.67 4.80 -3.19
CA LYS A 160 11.51 4.40 -2.06
C LYS A 160 12.41 3.22 -2.42
N ASN A 161 11.85 2.13 -2.90
CA ASN A 161 12.60 0.89 -3.17
C ASN A 161 13.57 0.98 -4.36
N PHE A 162 13.42 1.99 -5.24
CA PHE A 162 14.40 2.36 -6.26
C PHE A 162 15.10 3.70 -5.98
N SER A 163 14.81 4.35 -4.84
CA SER A 163 15.33 5.70 -4.51
C SER A 163 15.04 6.78 -5.56
N LEU A 164 14.00 6.60 -6.37
CA LEU A 164 13.60 7.47 -7.47
C LEU A 164 12.52 8.49 -7.04
N TYR A 165 12.72 9.15 -5.90
CA TYR A 165 11.72 10.05 -5.30
C TYR A 165 11.23 11.18 -6.21
N ARG A 166 12.15 11.76 -7.00
CA ARG A 166 11.86 12.91 -7.88
C ARG A 166 11.49 12.50 -9.30
N GLU A 167 11.77 11.26 -9.69
CA GLU A 167 11.48 10.75 -11.04
C GLU A 167 9.99 10.41 -11.22
N ARG A 168 9.23 10.44 -10.12
CA ARG A 168 7.78 10.25 -10.12
C ARG A 168 7.33 8.96 -10.81
N VAL A 169 7.83 7.82 -10.35
CA VAL A 169 7.51 6.50 -10.90
C VAL A 169 6.55 5.75 -9.98
N GLY A 170 5.41 5.39 -10.54
CA GLY A 170 4.39 4.59 -9.88
C GLY A 170 3.49 3.92 -10.91
N ALA A 171 2.56 3.13 -10.43
CA ALA A 171 1.58 2.44 -11.27
C ALA A 171 0.27 2.22 -10.51
N LEU A 172 -0.85 2.35 -11.21
CA LEU A 172 -2.14 1.85 -10.75
C LEU A 172 -2.47 0.58 -11.51
N THR A 173 -2.54 -0.53 -10.79
CA THR A 173 -3.01 -1.81 -11.33
C THR A 173 -4.43 -2.05 -10.86
N VAL A 174 -5.31 -2.42 -11.78
CA VAL A 174 -6.66 -2.91 -11.47
C VAL A 174 -6.74 -4.39 -11.79
N VAL A 175 -7.39 -5.14 -10.92
CA VAL A 175 -7.75 -6.54 -11.14
C VAL A 175 -9.27 -6.60 -11.11
N THR A 176 -9.86 -7.19 -12.13
CA THR A 176 -11.31 -7.27 -12.32
C THR A 176 -11.79 -8.73 -12.33
N GLY A 177 -13.09 -8.93 -12.44
CA GLY A 177 -13.69 -10.26 -12.51
C GLY A 177 -13.26 -11.07 -13.74
N ASP A 178 -13.05 -10.40 -14.87
CA ASP A 178 -12.71 -11.00 -16.16
C ASP A 178 -11.86 -10.06 -17.03
N GLU A 179 -11.41 -10.57 -18.19
CA GLU A 179 -10.53 -9.85 -19.11
C GLU A 179 -11.24 -8.71 -19.86
N GLU A 180 -12.50 -8.90 -20.23
CA GLU A 180 -13.29 -7.88 -20.94
C GLU A 180 -13.52 -6.66 -20.05
N THR A 181 -13.94 -6.89 -18.82
CA THR A 181 -14.08 -5.85 -17.79
C THR A 181 -12.75 -5.14 -17.54
N ALA A 182 -11.62 -5.86 -17.49
CA ALA A 182 -10.30 -5.26 -17.32
C ALA A 182 -9.93 -4.29 -18.45
N ALA A 183 -10.28 -4.63 -19.70
CA ALA A 183 -10.04 -3.76 -20.85
C ALA A 183 -10.90 -2.49 -20.78
N VAL A 184 -12.18 -2.62 -20.40
CA VAL A 184 -13.09 -1.47 -20.21
C VAL A 184 -12.58 -0.56 -19.10
N VAL A 185 -12.20 -1.12 -17.96
CA VAL A 185 -11.67 -0.34 -16.82
C VAL A 185 -10.40 0.39 -17.22
N LEU A 186 -9.45 -0.27 -17.90
CA LEU A 186 -8.24 0.42 -18.40
C LEU A 186 -8.59 1.60 -19.33
N SER A 187 -9.57 1.44 -20.21
CA SER A 187 -10.02 2.53 -21.08
C SER A 187 -10.54 3.74 -20.27
N ARG A 188 -11.28 3.49 -19.16
CA ARG A 188 -11.76 4.54 -18.26
C ARG A 188 -10.60 5.22 -17.51
N LEU A 189 -9.66 4.43 -17.00
CA LEU A 189 -8.46 4.97 -16.35
C LEU A 189 -7.64 5.85 -17.31
N ASN A 190 -7.43 5.40 -18.53
CA ASN A 190 -6.69 6.15 -19.56
C ASN A 190 -7.36 7.49 -19.90
N ARG A 191 -8.69 7.59 -19.87
CA ARG A 191 -9.40 8.87 -20.01
C ARG A 191 -9.09 9.82 -18.83
N GLY A 192 -9.11 9.30 -17.59
CA GLY A 192 -8.72 10.06 -16.40
C GLY A 192 -7.26 10.54 -16.47
N VAL A 193 -6.35 9.65 -16.82
CA VAL A 193 -4.93 9.97 -17.06
C VAL A 193 -4.80 11.06 -18.13
N ARG A 194 -5.49 10.90 -19.26
CA ARG A 194 -5.43 11.86 -20.37
C ARG A 194 -5.88 13.25 -19.99
N SER A 195 -6.91 13.37 -19.15
CA SER A 195 -7.43 14.66 -18.70
C SER A 195 -6.64 15.25 -17.53
N SER A 196 -5.89 14.44 -16.74
CA SER A 196 -5.15 14.89 -15.57
C SER A 196 -3.72 15.35 -15.93
N TYR A 197 -2.93 14.48 -16.53
CA TYR A 197 -1.51 14.75 -16.85
C TYR A 197 -1.09 14.30 -18.25
N SER A 198 -2.02 13.88 -19.08
CA SER A 198 -1.83 13.43 -20.47
C SER A 198 -1.01 12.16 -20.61
N ASN A 199 0.25 12.17 -20.22
CA ASN A 199 1.19 11.04 -20.19
C ASN A 199 2.10 11.16 -18.95
N PRO A 200 2.48 10.03 -18.34
CA PRO A 200 3.42 10.05 -17.23
C PRO A 200 4.86 10.35 -17.73
N PRO A 201 5.76 10.80 -16.82
CA PRO A 201 7.18 10.91 -17.13
C PRO A 201 7.76 9.55 -17.54
N SER A 202 8.56 9.51 -18.63
CA SER A 202 9.09 8.25 -19.15
C SER A 202 10.42 7.83 -18.54
N HIS A 203 11.28 8.79 -18.14
CA HIS A 203 12.64 8.53 -17.71
C HIS A 203 12.73 7.57 -16.52
N GLY A 204 12.04 7.87 -15.43
CA GLY A 204 12.09 7.03 -14.24
C GLY A 204 11.53 5.62 -14.47
N ALA A 205 10.48 5.49 -15.30
CA ALA A 205 9.95 4.18 -15.67
C ALA A 205 10.96 3.39 -16.51
N ALA A 206 11.67 4.03 -17.42
CA ALA A 206 12.74 3.38 -18.19
C ALA A 206 13.87 2.87 -17.28
N VAL A 207 14.25 3.63 -16.24
CA VAL A 207 15.23 3.17 -15.24
C VAL A 207 14.73 1.90 -14.53
N VAL A 208 13.48 1.90 -14.04
CA VAL A 208 12.90 0.75 -13.34
C VAL A 208 12.84 -0.48 -14.26
N THR A 209 12.33 -0.33 -15.49
CA THR A 209 12.21 -1.46 -16.42
C THR A 209 13.58 -2.00 -16.82
N THR A 210 14.55 -1.15 -17.09
CA THR A 210 15.93 -1.57 -17.40
C THR A 210 16.54 -2.41 -16.27
N ILE A 211 16.33 -1.99 -15.00
CA ILE A 211 16.85 -2.74 -13.85
C ILE A 211 16.10 -4.08 -13.69
N LEU A 212 14.78 -4.11 -13.88
CA LEU A 212 14.00 -5.32 -13.70
C LEU A 212 14.16 -6.33 -14.84
N ASP A 213 14.46 -5.89 -16.05
CA ASP A 213 14.61 -6.73 -17.23
C ASP A 213 16.02 -7.35 -17.37
N ASP A 214 17.02 -6.82 -16.65
CA ASP A 214 18.38 -7.34 -16.62
C ASP A 214 18.64 -8.10 -15.32
N ASP A 215 19.03 -9.37 -15.41
CA ASP A 215 19.26 -10.25 -14.24
C ASP A 215 20.35 -9.74 -13.30
N LEU A 216 21.42 -9.16 -13.85
CA LEU A 216 22.54 -8.65 -13.05
C LEU A 216 22.15 -7.38 -12.30
N LEU A 217 21.52 -6.44 -13.00
CA LEU A 217 21.02 -5.20 -12.38
C LEU A 217 19.93 -5.48 -11.34
N ARG A 218 19.01 -6.38 -11.64
CA ARG A 218 17.97 -6.80 -10.70
C ARG A 218 18.57 -7.42 -9.45
N THR A 219 19.56 -8.30 -9.59
CA THR A 219 20.27 -8.89 -8.45
C THR A 219 20.98 -7.82 -7.62
N GLY A 220 21.67 -6.88 -8.27
CA GLY A 220 22.29 -5.75 -7.58
C GLY A 220 21.27 -4.91 -6.79
N TRP A 221 20.15 -4.56 -7.42
CA TRP A 221 19.06 -3.84 -6.77
C TRP A 221 18.49 -4.60 -5.56
N HIS A 222 18.30 -5.92 -5.65
CA HIS A 222 17.85 -6.75 -4.51
C HIS A 222 18.82 -6.64 -3.33
N HIS A 223 20.14 -6.67 -3.58
CA HIS A 223 21.15 -6.54 -2.54
C HIS A 223 21.14 -5.15 -1.89
N GLU A 224 21.05 -4.09 -2.69
CA GLU A 224 20.97 -2.72 -2.17
C GLU A 224 19.72 -2.50 -1.31
N LEU A 225 18.56 -2.98 -1.76
CA LEU A 225 17.31 -2.87 -1.02
C LEU A 225 17.37 -3.65 0.30
N ALA A 226 17.98 -4.85 0.30
CA ALA A 226 18.21 -5.62 1.51
C ALA A 226 19.13 -4.87 2.49
N ALA A 227 20.22 -4.27 2.01
CA ALA A 227 21.13 -3.48 2.84
C ALA A 227 20.44 -2.23 3.45
N MET A 228 19.56 -1.54 2.70
CA MET A 228 18.76 -0.44 3.24
C MET A 228 17.82 -0.91 4.35
N ARG A 229 17.10 -2.01 4.16
CA ARG A 229 16.23 -2.63 5.16
C ARG A 229 17.00 -3.00 6.43
N ASP A 230 18.14 -3.67 6.29
CA ASP A 230 18.95 -4.12 7.42
C ASP A 230 19.55 -2.95 8.20
N ARG A 231 19.93 -1.87 7.50
CA ARG A 231 20.34 -0.62 8.15
C ARG A 231 19.23 -0.01 9.01
N ILE A 232 17.98 0.04 8.49
CA ILE A 232 16.84 0.55 9.25
C ILE A 232 16.60 -0.29 10.51
N ARG A 233 16.63 -1.62 10.39
CA ARG A 233 16.48 -2.55 11.53
C ARG A 233 17.58 -2.34 12.58
N SER A 234 18.82 -2.21 12.13
CA SER A 234 19.96 -1.96 13.01
C SER A 234 19.82 -0.63 13.78
N LEU A 235 19.34 0.43 13.10
CA LEU A 235 19.09 1.73 13.73
C LEU A 235 17.98 1.66 14.78
N ARG A 236 16.91 0.92 14.56
CA ARG A 236 15.86 0.69 15.57
C ARG A 236 16.39 -0.04 16.79
N THR A 237 17.17 -1.10 16.57
CA THR A 237 17.81 -1.86 17.65
C THR A 237 18.77 -0.97 18.44
N LEU A 238 19.58 -0.14 17.75
CA LEU A 238 20.48 0.79 18.39
C LEU A 238 19.71 1.83 19.22
N PHE A 239 18.63 2.39 18.67
CA PHE A 239 17.77 3.35 19.36
C PHE A 239 17.22 2.75 20.67
N ALA A 240 16.56 1.58 20.60
CA ALA A 240 15.97 0.93 21.77
C ALA A 240 17.04 0.65 22.85
N LYS A 241 18.22 0.12 22.47
CA LYS A 241 19.34 -0.11 23.39
C LYS A 241 19.87 1.19 24.01
N THR A 242 19.97 2.26 23.23
CA THR A 242 20.46 3.55 23.72
C THR A 242 19.47 4.15 24.73
N MET A 243 18.17 4.12 24.42
CA MET A 243 17.13 4.60 25.33
C MET A 243 17.16 3.85 26.67
N ALA A 244 17.25 2.53 26.63
CA ALA A 244 17.40 1.72 27.85
C ALA A 244 18.67 2.08 28.66
N ALA A 245 19.79 2.31 27.98
CA ALA A 245 21.06 2.65 28.63
C ALA A 245 21.08 4.07 29.26
N THR A 246 20.27 4.99 28.72
CA THR A 246 20.19 6.38 29.27
C THR A 246 19.24 6.50 30.44
N GLY A 247 18.52 5.43 30.79
CA GLY A 247 17.50 5.45 31.85
C GLY A 247 16.26 6.27 31.49
N ALA A 248 16.00 6.44 30.19
CA ALA A 248 14.80 7.10 29.70
C ALA A 248 13.54 6.39 30.23
N ALA A 249 12.56 7.17 30.66
CA ALA A 249 11.29 6.63 31.11
C ALA A 249 10.55 5.97 29.94
N GLY A 250 10.14 4.71 30.11
CA GLY A 250 9.40 3.93 29.12
C GLY A 250 10.21 2.78 28.52
N ASP A 251 9.48 1.80 28.04
CA ASP A 251 10.03 0.68 27.25
C ASP A 251 9.91 1.03 25.76
N PHE A 252 11.04 1.02 25.06
CA PHE A 252 11.12 1.30 23.63
C PHE A 252 11.34 0.04 22.77
N ASP A 253 11.30 -1.15 23.35
CA ASP A 253 11.52 -2.40 22.61
C ASP A 253 10.50 -2.63 21.51
N PHE A 254 9.28 -2.09 21.65
CA PHE A 254 8.25 -2.19 20.62
C PHE A 254 8.70 -1.60 19.27
N ILE A 255 9.59 -0.61 19.25
CA ILE A 255 10.12 -0.02 18.01
C ILE A 255 10.88 -1.05 17.18
N THR A 256 11.52 -2.04 17.82
CA THR A 256 12.26 -3.10 17.11
C THR A 256 11.35 -4.03 16.32
N ARG A 257 10.05 -4.10 16.65
CA ARG A 257 9.04 -4.89 15.95
C ARG A 257 8.40 -4.15 14.78
N GLN A 258 8.55 -2.82 14.72
CA GLN A 258 8.00 -2.00 13.63
C GLN A 258 8.77 -2.22 12.33
N GLN A 259 8.10 -2.06 11.20
CA GLN A 259 8.64 -2.30 9.86
C GLN A 259 8.60 -1.04 8.99
N GLY A 260 9.42 -1.04 7.92
CA GLY A 260 9.45 0.06 6.96
C GLY A 260 10.27 1.25 7.43
N MET A 261 10.06 2.42 6.82
CA MET A 261 10.90 3.61 7.02
C MET A 261 10.50 4.45 8.23
N PHE A 262 9.31 4.22 8.79
CA PHE A 262 8.78 5.00 9.90
C PHE A 262 8.80 4.22 11.21
N SER A 263 8.95 4.95 12.31
CA SER A 263 8.80 4.43 13.66
C SER A 263 7.92 5.37 14.46
N PHE A 264 6.86 4.82 15.02
CA PHE A 264 5.95 5.56 15.90
C PHE A 264 6.45 5.38 17.34
N SER A 265 7.18 6.38 17.84
CA SER A 265 7.88 6.27 19.14
C SER A 265 7.03 6.73 20.33
N GLY A 266 5.93 7.46 20.09
CA GLY A 266 5.18 8.12 21.15
C GLY A 266 5.90 9.31 21.79
N LEU A 267 7.08 9.68 21.30
CA LEU A 267 7.79 10.87 21.76
C LEU A 267 7.24 12.11 21.04
N SER A 268 6.94 13.16 21.80
CA SER A 268 6.46 14.46 21.33
C SER A 268 7.61 15.41 21.08
#